data_92687543954882a543a8c7e2cf973739
#
_entry.id   92687543954882a543a8c7e2cf973739
#
_cell.length_a   1.000
_cell.length_b   1.000
_cell.length_c   1.000
_cell.angle_alpha   90.00
_cell.angle_beta   90.00
_cell.angle_gamma   90.00
#
_symmetry.space_group_name_H-M   'P 1'
#
loop_
_entity.id
_entity.type
_entity.pdbx_description
1 polymer ?
#
loop_
_entity_poly.entity_id
_entity_poly.type
_entity_poly.pdbx_seq_one_letter_code
_entity_poly.pdbx_strand_id
1 'polypeptide(L)'
;MSSDLRVTLAQLNPTVGDIDGNIDLMLAAANKAVADGAALVVFPELSLTGYYPADLLDEPDFLARVDTGLDRLLSLTRSTPGLHWVVGAPCRREGPGKPLHNCLLVLADGVIRLRYAKQLLPTYNIFDERRHFEPGPDVARVLRVGGRQIGFLICEDGWNDEGHDYAVNPFERLADAAPDLVVAINASPSNIGKHAQRRRLFAAASARHQLPLIYVNQVGGHDQLVYDGSSFAVEPEAGVVFEAERFAAGTHTLAF
;
A
#
# COMPACT_ATOMS: atom_id res chain seq x y z
N MET A 1 -6.22 5.53 29.28
CA MET A 1 -6.44 4.28 28.54
C MET A 1 -6.13 4.59 27.09
N SER A 2 -5.11 3.97 26.50
CA SER A 2 -4.86 4.11 25.05
C SER A 2 -6.06 3.48 24.35
N SER A 3 -6.81 4.27 23.58
CA SER A 3 -7.84 3.71 22.71
C SER A 3 -7.13 2.91 21.63
N ASP A 4 -7.59 1.68 21.36
CA ASP A 4 -7.05 0.86 20.29
C ASP A 4 -7.11 1.62 18.95
N LEU A 5 -6.03 1.56 18.18
CA LEU A 5 -6.01 2.10 16.83
C LEU A 5 -6.82 1.19 15.90
N ARG A 6 -7.92 1.71 15.34
CA ARG A 6 -8.72 0.95 14.36
C ARG A 6 -8.24 1.25 12.94
N VAL A 7 -7.95 0.19 12.20
CA VAL A 7 -7.45 0.26 10.82
C VAL A 7 -8.33 -0.57 9.90
N THR A 8 -8.78 0.02 8.81
CA THR A 8 -9.55 -0.68 7.77
C THR A 8 -8.63 -1.12 6.63
N LEU A 9 -8.60 -2.42 6.38
CA LEU A 9 -7.98 -3.03 5.20
C LEU A 9 -9.01 -3.03 4.08
N ALA A 10 -8.74 -2.31 3.00
CA ALA A 10 -9.61 -2.25 1.82
C ALA A 10 -9.04 -3.11 0.69
N GLN A 11 -9.46 -4.37 0.63
CA GLN A 11 -9.10 -5.31 -0.44
C GLN A 11 -9.97 -5.03 -1.66
N LEU A 12 -9.50 -4.17 -2.54
CA LEU A 12 -10.26 -3.69 -3.70
C LEU A 12 -9.83 -4.38 -5.01
N ASN A 13 -10.64 -4.19 -6.05
CA ASN A 13 -10.34 -4.55 -7.44
C ASN A 13 -10.20 -3.29 -8.30
N PRO A 14 -9.08 -2.57 -8.23
CA PRO A 14 -8.88 -1.38 -9.06
C PRO A 14 -8.76 -1.77 -10.54
N THR A 15 -9.41 -1.00 -11.41
CA THR A 15 -9.31 -1.17 -12.85
C THR A 15 -8.19 -0.30 -13.40
N VAL A 16 -7.29 -0.88 -14.20
CA VAL A 16 -6.18 -0.14 -14.82
C VAL A 16 -6.73 0.95 -15.75
N GLY A 17 -6.29 2.20 -15.51
CA GLY A 17 -6.66 3.37 -16.29
C GLY A 17 -8.00 4.02 -15.93
N ASP A 18 -8.83 3.39 -15.11
CA ASP A 18 -10.11 3.93 -14.63
C ASP A 18 -9.96 4.71 -13.32
N ILE A 19 -9.36 5.91 -13.41
CA ILE A 19 -9.08 6.73 -12.24
C ILE A 19 -10.35 7.09 -11.46
N ASP A 20 -11.42 7.46 -12.17
CA ASP A 20 -12.69 7.87 -11.54
C ASP A 20 -13.38 6.70 -10.82
N GLY A 21 -13.48 5.54 -11.47
CA GLY A 21 -14.05 4.34 -10.86
C GLY A 21 -13.24 3.85 -9.66
N ASN A 22 -11.91 3.95 -9.72
CA ASN A 22 -11.04 3.59 -8.61
C ASN A 22 -11.21 4.54 -7.42
N ILE A 23 -11.40 5.85 -7.66
CA ILE A 23 -11.72 6.83 -6.62
C ILE A 23 -13.07 6.50 -5.96
N ASP A 24 -14.07 6.12 -6.74
CA ASP A 24 -15.40 5.79 -6.21
C ASP A 24 -15.35 4.51 -5.33
N LEU A 25 -14.56 3.50 -5.72
CA LEU A 25 -14.27 2.33 -4.88
C LEU A 25 -13.59 2.72 -3.56
N MET A 26 -12.58 3.58 -3.62
CA MET A 26 -11.88 4.07 -2.43
C MET A 26 -12.80 4.88 -1.51
N LEU A 27 -13.65 5.74 -2.07
CA LEU A 27 -14.62 6.52 -1.29
C LEU A 27 -15.63 5.64 -0.57
N ALA A 28 -16.15 4.61 -1.25
CA ALA A 28 -17.08 3.67 -0.63
C ALA A 28 -16.43 2.93 0.57
N ALA A 29 -15.17 2.48 0.42
CA ALA A 29 -14.43 1.85 1.50
C ALA A 29 -14.09 2.82 2.66
N ALA A 30 -13.76 4.08 2.34
CA ALA A 30 -13.50 5.10 3.35
C ALA A 30 -14.76 5.45 4.16
N ASN A 31 -15.94 5.54 3.53
CA ASN A 31 -17.20 5.76 4.23
C ASN A 31 -17.52 4.62 5.20
N LYS A 32 -17.21 3.36 4.78
CA LYS A 32 -17.34 2.21 5.68
C LYS A 32 -16.33 2.29 6.82
N ALA A 33 -15.09 2.68 6.58
CA ALA A 33 -14.06 2.87 7.61
C ALA A 33 -14.51 3.89 8.66
N VAL A 34 -15.11 5.02 8.23
CA VAL A 34 -15.70 6.02 9.14
C VAL A 34 -16.80 5.39 9.98
N ALA A 35 -17.73 4.64 9.37
CA ALA A 35 -18.83 3.98 10.09
C ALA A 35 -18.32 2.97 11.11
N ASP A 36 -17.19 2.29 10.83
CA ASP A 36 -16.55 1.34 11.72
C ASP A 36 -15.65 2.03 12.78
N GLY A 37 -15.53 3.37 12.76
CA GLY A 37 -14.71 4.16 13.70
C GLY A 37 -13.20 4.00 13.49
N ALA A 38 -12.76 3.74 12.26
CA ALA A 38 -11.34 3.61 11.94
C ALA A 38 -10.64 4.99 11.90
N ALA A 39 -9.38 5.02 12.29
CA ALA A 39 -8.49 6.18 12.15
C ALA A 39 -7.65 6.11 10.85
N LEU A 40 -7.55 4.92 10.25
CA LEU A 40 -6.78 4.67 9.04
C LEU A 40 -7.56 3.74 8.12
N VAL A 41 -7.61 4.06 6.81
CA VAL A 41 -8.02 3.14 5.75
C VAL A 41 -6.86 2.91 4.79
N VAL A 42 -6.60 1.66 4.45
CA VAL A 42 -5.44 1.26 3.65
C VAL A 42 -5.91 0.64 2.35
N PHE A 43 -5.48 1.21 1.23
CA PHE A 43 -5.76 0.77 -0.13
C PHE A 43 -4.55 0.04 -0.74
N PRO A 44 -4.74 -0.77 -1.79
CA PRO A 44 -3.66 -1.46 -2.47
C PRO A 44 -2.63 -0.55 -3.12
N GLU A 45 -1.50 -1.12 -3.52
CA GLU A 45 -0.47 -0.46 -4.35
C GLU A 45 -1.08 0.04 -5.67
N LEU A 46 -0.69 1.25 -6.09
CA LEU A 46 -1.21 1.95 -7.28
C LEU A 46 -2.74 1.93 -7.39
N SER A 47 -3.45 1.94 -6.26
CA SER A 47 -4.92 1.85 -6.21
C SER A 47 -5.62 2.96 -6.99
N LEU A 48 -5.00 4.12 -7.19
CA LEU A 48 -5.58 5.20 -7.99
C LEU A 48 -5.63 4.86 -9.49
N THR A 49 -4.59 4.21 -10.02
CA THR A 49 -4.46 3.92 -11.46
C THR A 49 -4.76 2.47 -11.81
N GLY A 50 -4.87 1.59 -10.82
CA GLY A 50 -4.75 0.15 -11.00
C GLY A 50 -3.32 -0.28 -11.27
N TYR A 51 -2.98 -1.53 -10.95
CA TYR A 51 -1.64 -2.09 -11.15
C TYR A 51 -1.66 -3.10 -12.30
N TYR A 52 -0.88 -2.99 -13.31
CA TYR A 52 0.21 -2.04 -13.60
C TYR A 52 -0.17 -1.20 -14.82
N PRO A 53 -0.16 0.15 -14.72
CA PRO A 53 -0.61 1.02 -15.81
C PRO A 53 0.34 1.06 -17.02
N ALA A 54 1.55 0.48 -16.91
CA ALA A 54 2.51 0.29 -18.00
C ALA A 54 2.67 1.55 -18.89
N ASP A 55 2.51 1.39 -20.20
CA ASP A 55 2.73 2.46 -21.18
C ASP A 55 1.76 3.64 -21.03
N LEU A 56 0.66 3.51 -20.29
CA LEU A 56 -0.17 4.67 -19.94
C LEU A 56 0.62 5.73 -19.16
N LEU A 57 1.68 5.33 -18.44
CA LEU A 57 2.55 6.26 -17.71
C LEU A 57 3.44 7.11 -18.62
N ASP A 58 3.55 6.78 -19.91
CA ASP A 58 4.26 7.57 -20.91
C ASP A 58 3.34 8.63 -21.54
N GLU A 59 2.01 8.55 -21.31
CA GLU A 59 1.01 9.44 -21.89
C GLU A 59 0.78 10.68 -21.01
N PRO A 60 1.12 11.92 -21.50
CA PRO A 60 0.95 13.14 -20.70
C PRO A 60 -0.48 13.39 -20.22
N ASP A 61 -1.49 13.06 -21.07
CA ASP A 61 -2.91 13.24 -20.73
C ASP A 61 -3.35 12.28 -19.63
N PHE A 62 -2.82 11.06 -19.62
CA PHE A 62 -3.07 10.12 -18.52
C PHE A 62 -2.49 10.63 -17.21
N LEU A 63 -1.25 11.12 -17.24
CA LEU A 63 -0.61 11.69 -16.04
C LEU A 63 -1.32 12.95 -15.54
N ALA A 64 -1.88 13.78 -16.43
CA ALA A 64 -2.70 14.92 -16.04
C ALA A 64 -4.02 14.48 -15.34
N ARG A 65 -4.62 13.37 -15.80
CA ARG A 65 -5.78 12.76 -15.13
C ARG A 65 -5.41 12.19 -13.77
N VAL A 66 -4.22 11.60 -13.61
CA VAL A 66 -3.71 11.11 -12.32
C VAL A 66 -3.56 12.28 -11.33
N ASP A 67 -2.98 13.40 -11.76
CA ASP A 67 -2.82 14.60 -10.94
C ASP A 67 -4.20 15.14 -10.50
N THR A 68 -5.17 15.24 -11.44
CA THR A 68 -6.56 15.65 -11.15
C THR A 68 -7.25 14.67 -10.18
N GLY A 69 -7.04 13.37 -10.37
CA GLY A 69 -7.58 12.33 -9.48
C GLY A 69 -7.03 12.45 -8.06
N LEU A 70 -5.73 12.77 -7.92
CA LEU A 70 -5.13 13.01 -6.61
C LEU A 70 -5.74 14.24 -5.93
N ASP A 71 -5.97 15.34 -6.66
CA ASP A 71 -6.64 16.54 -6.14
C ASP A 71 -8.09 16.23 -5.69
N ARG A 72 -8.80 15.37 -6.45
CA ARG A 72 -10.13 14.89 -6.07
C ARG A 72 -10.07 14.06 -4.77
N LEU A 73 -9.12 13.14 -4.63
CA LEU A 73 -8.92 12.39 -3.38
C LEU A 73 -8.63 13.30 -2.19
N LEU A 74 -7.75 14.28 -2.35
CA LEU A 74 -7.48 15.27 -1.31
C LEU A 74 -8.74 16.01 -0.89
N SER A 75 -9.57 16.42 -1.84
CA SER A 75 -10.86 17.07 -1.55
C SER A 75 -11.80 16.14 -0.78
N LEU A 76 -11.88 14.85 -1.16
CA LEU A 76 -12.74 13.85 -0.50
C LEU A 76 -12.33 13.57 0.94
N THR A 77 -11.04 13.63 1.28
CA THR A 77 -10.58 13.41 2.67
C THR A 77 -11.14 14.45 3.65
N ARG A 78 -11.58 15.65 3.18
CA ARG A 78 -12.25 16.65 4.01
C ARG A 78 -13.64 16.21 4.48
N SER A 79 -14.28 15.29 3.76
CA SER A 79 -15.59 14.74 4.14
C SER A 79 -15.49 13.60 5.16
N THR A 80 -14.28 13.13 5.45
CA THR A 80 -13.99 12.05 6.41
C THR A 80 -13.03 12.52 7.51
N PRO A 81 -13.38 13.54 8.30
CA PRO A 81 -12.47 14.12 9.27
C PRO A 81 -11.96 13.09 10.27
N GLY A 82 -10.67 13.15 10.59
CA GLY A 82 -10.01 12.21 11.48
C GLY A 82 -9.60 10.87 10.86
N LEU A 83 -10.07 10.55 9.63
CA LEU A 83 -9.65 9.37 8.90
C LEU A 83 -8.44 9.68 8.00
N HIS A 84 -7.37 8.89 8.11
CA HIS A 84 -6.22 8.94 7.22
C HIS A 84 -6.38 7.88 6.11
N TRP A 85 -6.20 8.30 4.85
CA TRP A 85 -6.28 7.41 3.68
C TRP A 85 -4.88 7.07 3.21
N VAL A 86 -4.52 5.79 3.20
CA VAL A 86 -3.25 5.29 2.64
C VAL A 86 -3.50 4.83 1.22
N VAL A 87 -3.03 5.61 0.24
CA VAL A 87 -3.32 5.45 -1.19
C VAL A 87 -2.05 5.15 -1.96
N GLY A 88 -2.10 4.17 -2.87
CA GLY A 88 -1.05 3.93 -3.86
C GLY A 88 -1.30 4.74 -5.14
N ALA A 89 -0.30 5.52 -5.60
CA ALA A 89 -0.40 6.32 -6.82
C ALA A 89 0.97 6.57 -7.45
N PRO A 90 1.07 6.73 -8.79
CA PRO A 90 2.26 7.30 -9.41
C PRO A 90 2.38 8.77 -9.04
N CYS A 91 3.58 9.22 -8.74
CA CYS A 91 3.87 10.61 -8.41
C CYS A 91 4.99 11.16 -9.26
N ARG A 92 4.81 12.37 -9.79
CA ARG A 92 5.88 13.09 -10.49
C ARG A 92 7.04 13.38 -9.55
N ARG A 93 8.23 13.33 -10.11
CA ARG A 93 9.47 13.72 -9.44
C ARG A 93 10.31 14.62 -10.35
N GLU A 94 11.21 15.34 -9.72
CA GLU A 94 12.22 16.16 -10.39
C GLU A 94 13.60 15.49 -10.28
N GLY A 95 14.52 15.90 -11.16
CA GLY A 95 15.90 15.42 -11.16
C GLY A 95 16.18 14.30 -12.17
N PRO A 96 17.41 13.78 -12.20
CA PRO A 96 17.86 12.78 -13.17
C PRO A 96 17.16 11.43 -12.94
N GLY A 97 17.04 10.63 -13.99
CA GLY A 97 16.40 9.30 -13.96
C GLY A 97 14.96 9.33 -14.48
N LYS A 98 14.14 8.38 -14.05
CA LYS A 98 12.74 8.29 -14.49
C LYS A 98 11.90 9.42 -13.88
N PRO A 99 10.85 9.89 -14.60
CA PRO A 99 10.07 11.06 -14.15
C PRO A 99 9.06 10.75 -13.04
N LEU A 100 8.89 9.50 -12.67
CA LEU A 100 7.86 9.05 -11.72
C LEU A 100 8.45 8.20 -10.59
N HIS A 101 7.78 8.25 -9.45
CA HIS A 101 7.88 7.25 -8.38
C HIS A 101 6.56 6.47 -8.25
N ASN A 102 6.65 5.19 -7.90
CA ASN A 102 5.55 4.43 -7.32
C ASN A 102 5.44 4.83 -5.84
N CYS A 103 4.37 5.53 -5.46
CA CYS A 103 4.23 6.14 -4.15
C CYS A 103 3.09 5.55 -3.33
N LEU A 104 3.33 5.50 -2.02
CA LEU A 104 2.31 5.46 -0.99
C LEU A 104 2.15 6.89 -0.45
N LEU A 105 0.90 7.36 -0.45
CA LEU A 105 0.52 8.67 0.08
C LEU A 105 -0.40 8.48 1.27
N VAL A 106 -0.15 9.20 2.37
CA VAL A 106 -1.12 9.31 3.46
C VAL A 106 -1.82 10.66 3.33
N LEU A 107 -3.13 10.62 3.06
CA LEU A 107 -3.97 11.79 2.83
C LEU A 107 -4.92 11.98 4.02
N ALA A 108 -5.06 13.20 4.51
CA ALA A 108 -6.05 13.55 5.53
C ALA A 108 -6.36 15.06 5.48
N ASP A 109 -7.60 15.45 5.74
CA ASP A 109 -8.06 16.85 5.85
C ASP A 109 -7.69 17.73 4.63
N GLY A 110 -7.64 17.13 3.45
CA GLY A 110 -7.33 17.81 2.19
C GLY A 110 -5.83 18.04 1.92
N VAL A 111 -4.93 17.39 2.67
CA VAL A 111 -3.48 17.53 2.49
C VAL A 111 -2.76 16.17 2.49
N ILE A 112 -1.62 16.13 1.84
CA ILE A 112 -0.70 14.98 1.93
C ILE A 112 0.06 15.08 3.25
N ARG A 113 -0.17 14.14 4.16
CA ARG A 113 0.52 14.05 5.46
C ARG A 113 1.87 13.36 5.36
N LEU A 114 1.99 12.41 4.43
CA LEU A 114 3.22 11.66 4.20
C LEU A 114 3.28 11.20 2.75
N ARG A 115 4.49 11.17 2.18
CA ARG A 115 4.83 10.53 0.90
C ARG A 115 5.98 9.56 1.14
N TYR A 116 5.78 8.31 0.70
CA TYR A 116 6.80 7.28 0.65
C TYR A 116 6.91 6.79 -0.80
N ALA A 117 8.11 6.75 -1.36
CA ALA A 117 8.37 6.20 -2.68
C ALA A 117 8.98 4.80 -2.56
N LYS A 118 8.47 3.85 -3.32
CA LYS A 118 8.93 2.46 -3.36
C LYS A 118 10.43 2.40 -3.67
N GLN A 119 11.18 1.67 -2.87
CA GLN A 119 12.64 1.60 -2.98
C GLN A 119 13.08 0.43 -3.86
N LEU A 120 12.40 -0.71 -3.74
CA LEU A 120 12.71 -1.92 -4.49
C LEU A 120 11.74 -2.07 -5.67
N LEU A 121 12.25 -1.88 -6.88
CA LEU A 121 11.48 -1.96 -8.11
C LEU A 121 11.80 -3.28 -8.83
N PRO A 122 10.86 -4.26 -8.83
CA PRO A 122 11.09 -5.54 -9.47
C PRO A 122 11.22 -5.41 -11.00
N THR A 123 12.18 -6.13 -11.57
CA THR A 123 12.49 -6.19 -13.00
C THR A 123 12.68 -7.63 -13.46
N TYR A 124 11.95 -8.56 -12.87
CA TYR A 124 12.03 -9.98 -13.16
C TYR A 124 10.66 -10.54 -13.56
N ASN A 125 10.67 -11.60 -14.36
CA ASN A 125 9.47 -12.25 -14.92
C ASN A 125 8.56 -11.25 -15.65
N ILE A 126 7.42 -10.94 -15.07
CA ILE A 126 6.38 -10.08 -15.61
C ILE A 126 6.49 -8.62 -15.13
N PHE A 127 7.42 -8.35 -14.21
CA PHE A 127 7.59 -7.02 -13.64
C PHE A 127 8.64 -6.23 -14.42
N ASP A 128 8.33 -4.98 -14.75
CA ASP A 128 9.26 -4.03 -15.37
C ASP A 128 9.03 -2.61 -14.80
N GLU A 129 9.01 -2.50 -13.47
CA GLU A 129 8.71 -1.21 -12.82
C GLU A 129 9.80 -0.17 -13.10
N ARG A 130 11.06 -0.55 -13.28
CA ARG A 130 12.15 0.37 -13.62
C ARG A 130 12.02 1.01 -15.00
N ARG A 131 11.14 0.51 -15.86
CA ARG A 131 10.85 1.15 -17.13
C ARG A 131 10.24 2.54 -16.93
N HIS A 132 9.39 2.73 -15.92
CA HIS A 132 8.65 3.98 -15.70
C HIS A 132 9.00 4.66 -14.38
N PHE A 133 9.40 3.92 -13.37
CA PHE A 133 9.65 4.44 -12.03
C PHE A 133 11.14 4.54 -11.68
N GLU A 134 11.49 5.57 -10.93
CA GLU A 134 12.76 5.70 -10.23
C GLU A 134 12.62 5.13 -8.82
N PRO A 135 13.63 4.40 -8.29
CA PRO A 135 13.64 3.99 -6.90
C PRO A 135 13.51 5.18 -5.95
N GLY A 136 12.76 4.99 -4.88
CA GLY A 136 12.67 5.97 -3.80
C GLY A 136 14.00 6.15 -3.06
N PRO A 137 14.15 7.25 -2.32
CA PRO A 137 15.33 7.46 -1.48
C PRO A 137 15.38 6.42 -0.37
N ASP A 138 16.59 6.07 0.04
CA ASP A 138 16.89 5.07 1.06
C ASP A 138 16.59 5.58 2.48
N VAL A 139 15.29 5.77 2.79
CA VAL A 139 14.81 6.32 4.06
C VAL A 139 13.55 5.60 4.54
N ALA A 140 13.46 5.34 5.86
CA ALA A 140 12.21 4.96 6.49
C ALA A 140 11.24 6.15 6.56
N ARG A 141 9.95 5.87 6.52
CA ARG A 141 8.89 6.86 6.72
C ARG A 141 7.91 6.36 7.77
N VAL A 142 7.70 7.19 8.78
CA VAL A 142 6.73 6.95 9.85
C VAL A 142 5.82 8.16 10.02
N LEU A 143 4.58 7.90 10.43
CA LEU A 143 3.58 8.94 10.71
C LEU A 143 2.83 8.58 11.98
N ARG A 144 2.56 9.56 12.85
CA ARG A 144 1.74 9.36 14.03
C ARG A 144 0.25 9.47 13.67
N VAL A 145 -0.51 8.39 13.90
CA VAL A 145 -1.96 8.32 13.71
C VAL A 145 -2.59 7.71 14.97
N GLY A 146 -3.60 8.34 15.53
CA GLY A 146 -4.28 7.82 16.72
C GLY A 146 -3.35 7.59 17.93
N GLY A 147 -2.25 8.33 18.04
CA GLY A 147 -1.24 8.16 19.09
C GLY A 147 -0.17 7.10 18.81
N ARG A 148 -0.30 6.28 17.77
CA ARG A 148 0.62 5.23 17.34
C ARG A 148 1.55 5.72 16.22
N GLN A 149 2.78 5.25 16.18
CA GLN A 149 3.74 5.44 15.09
C GLN A 149 3.49 4.36 14.02
N ILE A 150 3.08 4.76 12.83
CA ILE A 150 2.81 3.85 11.71
C ILE A 150 3.96 3.93 10.72
N GLY A 151 4.57 2.79 10.41
CA GLY A 151 5.58 2.65 9.37
C GLY A 151 4.99 2.16 8.05
N PHE A 152 5.61 2.49 6.91
CA PHE A 152 5.04 2.21 5.58
C PHE A 152 6.02 1.51 4.65
N LEU A 153 5.51 0.52 3.90
CA LEU A 153 6.21 -0.23 2.85
C LEU A 153 5.30 -0.39 1.62
N ILE A 154 5.91 -0.59 0.46
CA ILE A 154 5.20 -0.93 -0.78
C ILE A 154 5.73 -2.26 -1.32
N CYS A 155 4.91 -3.30 -1.27
CA CYS A 155 5.07 -4.59 -1.92
C CYS A 155 6.50 -5.17 -1.81
N GLU A 156 7.31 -5.04 -2.86
CA GLU A 156 8.68 -5.56 -2.95
C GLU A 156 9.58 -5.11 -1.79
N ASP A 157 9.36 -3.92 -1.23
CA ASP A 157 10.11 -3.41 -0.09
C ASP A 157 10.07 -4.35 1.14
N GLY A 158 8.97 -5.11 1.28
CA GLY A 158 8.81 -6.08 2.36
C GLY A 158 9.38 -7.47 2.05
N TRP A 159 9.80 -7.74 0.80
CA TRP A 159 10.28 -9.06 0.40
C TRP A 159 11.75 -9.29 0.66
N ASN A 160 12.55 -8.23 0.80
CA ASN A 160 14.00 -8.31 1.00
C ASN A 160 14.43 -8.28 2.48
N ASP A 161 13.57 -8.69 3.40
CA ASP A 161 13.87 -8.64 4.83
C ASP A 161 15.10 -9.47 5.23
N GLU A 162 15.42 -10.53 4.49
CA GLU A 162 16.64 -11.33 4.68
C GLU A 162 17.88 -10.71 4.01
N GLY A 163 17.73 -9.65 3.20
CA GLY A 163 18.83 -8.89 2.59
C GLY A 163 19.56 -9.60 1.45
N HIS A 164 18.92 -10.60 0.80
CA HIS A 164 19.60 -11.44 -0.20
C HIS A 164 19.45 -10.97 -1.63
N ASP A 165 18.30 -10.33 -1.97
CA ASP A 165 17.96 -10.03 -3.36
C ASP A 165 18.33 -8.61 -3.79
N TYR A 166 18.44 -7.68 -2.86
CA TYR A 166 18.73 -6.25 -3.10
C TYR A 166 19.77 -5.73 -2.11
N ALA A 167 20.53 -4.69 -2.53
CA ALA A 167 21.54 -4.05 -1.71
C ALA A 167 20.97 -3.22 -0.53
N VAL A 168 19.70 -2.81 -0.62
CA VAL A 168 19.00 -2.08 0.45
C VAL A 168 17.91 -2.94 1.07
N ASN A 169 17.68 -2.78 2.38
CA ASN A 169 16.64 -3.48 3.12
C ASN A 169 15.69 -2.46 3.76
N PRO A 170 14.60 -2.09 3.05
CA PRO A 170 13.64 -1.12 3.56
C PRO A 170 12.94 -1.56 4.83
N PHE A 171 12.70 -2.87 5.02
CA PHE A 171 12.03 -3.39 6.22
C PHE A 171 12.92 -3.23 7.46
N GLU A 172 14.20 -3.63 7.40
CA GLU A 172 15.16 -3.48 8.51
C GLU A 172 15.30 -2.01 8.91
N ARG A 173 15.45 -1.11 7.92
CA ARG A 173 15.54 0.32 8.19
C ARG A 173 14.26 0.89 8.81
N LEU A 174 13.10 0.37 8.42
CA LEU A 174 11.84 0.75 9.04
C LEU A 174 11.76 0.24 10.48
N ALA A 175 12.26 -0.97 10.75
CA ALA A 175 12.35 -1.52 12.10
C ALA A 175 13.23 -0.66 13.02
N ASP A 176 14.35 -0.13 12.51
CA ASP A 176 15.22 0.81 13.25
C ASP A 176 14.49 2.11 13.65
N ALA A 177 13.48 2.52 12.88
CA ALA A 177 12.62 3.65 13.20
C ALA A 177 11.57 3.32 14.29
N ALA A 178 11.50 2.07 14.75
CA ALA A 178 10.67 1.55 15.83
C ALA A 178 9.18 1.99 15.74
N PRO A 179 8.46 1.72 14.64
CA PRO A 179 7.03 1.97 14.58
C PRO A 179 6.26 1.03 15.52
N ASP A 180 5.05 1.44 15.91
CA ASP A 180 4.12 0.58 16.66
C ASP A 180 3.38 -0.42 15.75
N LEU A 181 3.29 -0.11 14.45
CA LEU A 181 2.60 -0.92 13.43
C LEU A 181 3.21 -0.65 12.05
N VAL A 182 3.40 -1.69 11.25
CA VAL A 182 3.81 -1.60 9.84
C VAL A 182 2.60 -1.79 8.93
N VAL A 183 2.45 -0.93 7.93
CA VAL A 183 1.45 -1.03 6.87
C VAL A 183 2.15 -1.23 5.53
N ALA A 184 1.89 -2.37 4.89
CA ALA A 184 2.38 -2.71 3.57
C ALA A 184 1.22 -2.72 2.55
N ILE A 185 1.29 -1.87 1.53
CA ILE A 185 0.36 -1.88 0.39
C ILE A 185 0.94 -2.70 -0.76
N ASN A 186 0.09 -3.50 -1.41
CA ASN A 186 0.57 -4.49 -2.37
C ASN A 186 -0.33 -4.62 -3.59
N ALA A 187 0.29 -5.01 -4.70
CA ALA A 187 -0.32 -5.58 -5.88
C ALA A 187 0.44 -6.86 -6.24
N SER A 188 0.43 -7.82 -5.32
CA SER A 188 1.17 -9.06 -5.42
C SER A 188 0.33 -10.13 -6.13
N PRO A 189 0.73 -10.58 -7.34
CA PRO A 189 -0.03 -11.55 -8.10
C PRO A 189 0.02 -12.94 -7.47
N SER A 190 -1.03 -13.71 -7.75
CA SER A 190 -1.18 -15.09 -7.32
C SER A 190 -0.46 -16.05 -8.27
N ASN A 191 0.22 -17.02 -7.72
CA ASN A 191 0.67 -18.22 -8.40
C ASN A 191 0.67 -19.40 -7.42
N ILE A 192 1.05 -20.60 -7.92
CA ILE A 192 1.11 -21.81 -7.09
C ILE A 192 2.11 -21.62 -5.95
N GLY A 193 1.65 -21.72 -4.70
CA GLY A 193 2.47 -21.58 -3.51
C GLY A 193 2.70 -20.13 -3.02
N LYS A 194 2.40 -19.11 -3.83
CA LYS A 194 2.67 -17.69 -3.47
C LYS A 194 1.93 -17.25 -2.21
N HIS A 195 0.68 -17.69 -2.01
CA HIS A 195 -0.09 -17.40 -0.82
C HIS A 195 0.63 -17.86 0.46
N ALA A 196 1.06 -19.12 0.51
CA ALA A 196 1.80 -19.65 1.66
C ALA A 196 3.16 -18.96 1.85
N GLN A 197 3.84 -18.62 0.75
CA GLN A 197 5.10 -17.89 0.78
C GLN A 197 4.94 -16.50 1.39
N ARG A 198 3.92 -15.70 0.97
CA ARG A 198 3.62 -14.38 1.54
C ARG A 198 3.43 -14.44 3.05
N ARG A 199 2.53 -15.31 3.50
CA ARG A 199 2.23 -15.48 4.94
C ARG A 199 3.47 -15.81 5.74
N ARG A 200 4.25 -16.78 5.27
CA ARG A 200 5.48 -17.20 5.95
C ARG A 200 6.51 -16.09 6.04
N LEU A 201 6.75 -15.36 4.93
CA LEU A 201 7.73 -14.29 4.85
C LEU A 201 7.38 -13.14 5.80
N PHE A 202 6.16 -12.62 5.71
CA PHE A 202 5.74 -11.49 6.55
C PHE A 202 5.55 -11.88 8.02
N ALA A 203 5.16 -13.12 8.32
CA ALA A 203 5.14 -13.61 9.70
C ALA A 203 6.57 -13.73 10.27
N ALA A 204 7.53 -14.20 9.48
CA ALA A 204 8.93 -14.27 9.90
C ALA A 204 9.54 -12.88 10.12
N ALA A 205 9.25 -11.92 9.24
CA ALA A 205 9.68 -10.54 9.39
C ALA A 205 9.08 -9.87 10.65
N SER A 206 7.77 -10.03 10.86
CA SER A 206 7.08 -9.54 12.06
C SER A 206 7.71 -10.11 13.35
N ALA A 207 7.96 -11.42 13.40
CA ALA A 207 8.60 -12.08 14.54
C ALA A 207 10.04 -11.62 14.75
N ARG A 208 10.83 -11.46 13.68
CA ARG A 208 12.23 -11.02 13.72
C ARG A 208 12.38 -9.63 14.31
N HIS A 209 11.54 -8.70 13.85
CA HIS A 209 11.61 -7.28 14.22
C HIS A 209 10.68 -6.92 15.39
N GLN A 210 9.89 -7.87 15.88
CA GLN A 210 8.90 -7.65 16.95
C GLN A 210 7.88 -6.54 16.59
N LEU A 211 7.43 -6.49 15.31
CA LEU A 211 6.54 -5.48 14.79
C LEU A 211 5.23 -6.10 14.28
N PRO A 212 4.06 -5.71 14.80
CA PRO A 212 2.78 -6.01 14.16
C PRO A 212 2.75 -5.45 12.73
N LEU A 213 2.09 -6.19 11.81
CA LEU A 213 2.08 -5.82 10.40
C LEU A 213 0.68 -6.04 9.78
N ILE A 214 0.28 -5.08 8.94
CA ILE A 214 -0.87 -5.17 8.05
C ILE A 214 -0.36 -5.27 6.61
N TYR A 215 -0.84 -6.30 5.89
CA TYR A 215 -0.58 -6.52 4.47
C TYR A 215 -1.89 -6.33 3.70
N VAL A 216 -2.00 -5.29 2.88
CA VAL A 216 -3.17 -5.05 2.04
C VAL A 216 -2.84 -5.33 0.59
N ASN A 217 -3.61 -6.23 -0.04
CA ASN A 217 -3.42 -6.63 -1.43
C ASN A 217 -4.71 -6.39 -2.24
N GLN A 218 -4.57 -6.22 -3.56
CA GLN A 218 -5.72 -6.14 -4.45
C GLN A 218 -6.26 -7.53 -4.83
N VAL A 219 -7.49 -7.56 -5.32
CA VAL A 219 -8.09 -8.70 -6.03
C VAL A 219 -8.31 -8.35 -7.49
N GLY A 220 -8.64 -9.35 -8.31
CA GLY A 220 -9.01 -9.17 -9.71
C GLY A 220 -8.00 -9.77 -10.67
N GLY A 221 -8.00 -9.27 -11.90
CA GLY A 221 -7.10 -9.73 -12.95
C GLY A 221 -6.84 -8.64 -13.97
N HIS A 222 -5.62 -8.64 -14.51
CA HIS A 222 -5.22 -7.76 -15.60
C HIS A 222 -4.17 -8.48 -16.45
N ASP A 223 -4.39 -8.54 -17.76
CA ASP A 223 -3.56 -9.29 -18.71
C ASP A 223 -3.34 -10.74 -18.26
N GLN A 224 -2.09 -11.10 -17.98
CA GLN A 224 -1.68 -12.44 -17.55
C GLN A 224 -1.67 -12.60 -16.03
N LEU A 225 -2.03 -11.55 -15.27
CA LEU A 225 -1.96 -11.50 -13.81
C LEU A 225 -3.30 -11.73 -13.17
N VAL A 226 -3.31 -12.53 -12.13
CA VAL A 226 -4.46 -12.72 -11.24
C VAL A 226 -4.02 -12.35 -9.83
N TYR A 227 -4.83 -11.54 -9.16
CA TYR A 227 -4.61 -11.11 -7.80
C TYR A 227 -5.63 -11.76 -6.88
N ASP A 228 -5.15 -12.48 -5.89
CA ASP A 228 -6.00 -13.27 -4.99
C ASP A 228 -6.42 -12.52 -3.73
N GLY A 229 -6.01 -11.25 -3.56
CA GLY A 229 -6.25 -10.54 -2.31
C GLY A 229 -5.50 -11.19 -1.14
N SER A 230 -6.25 -11.87 -0.27
CA SER A 230 -5.67 -12.47 0.94
C SER A 230 -4.89 -11.42 1.74
N SER A 231 -5.50 -10.24 1.93
CA SER A 231 -4.99 -9.23 2.85
C SER A 231 -5.00 -9.78 4.26
N PHE A 232 -3.96 -9.54 5.04
CA PHE A 232 -3.83 -10.15 6.37
C PHE A 232 -3.20 -9.22 7.39
N ALA A 233 -3.37 -9.58 8.67
CA ALA A 233 -2.66 -8.98 9.79
C ALA A 233 -1.79 -10.03 10.48
N VAL A 234 -0.62 -9.59 10.95
CA VAL A 234 0.37 -10.43 11.63
C VAL A 234 0.72 -9.80 12.98
N GLU A 235 0.79 -10.63 14.01
CA GLU A 235 1.35 -10.31 15.30
C GLU A 235 2.67 -11.07 15.50
N PRO A 236 3.68 -10.48 16.16
CA PRO A 236 5.02 -11.07 16.28
C PRO A 236 5.04 -12.50 16.87
N GLU A 237 4.23 -12.74 17.90
CA GLU A 237 4.21 -14.03 18.60
C GLU A 237 3.15 -15.00 18.02
N ALA A 238 2.02 -14.46 17.54
CA ALA A 238 0.89 -15.27 17.09
C ALA A 238 0.92 -15.60 15.59
N GLY A 239 1.76 -14.92 14.81
CA GLY A 239 1.79 -15.06 13.36
C GLY A 239 0.57 -14.38 12.70
N VAL A 240 -0.01 -14.97 11.66
CA VAL A 240 -1.20 -14.42 10.97
C VAL A 240 -2.43 -14.56 11.87
N VAL A 241 -2.94 -13.43 12.36
CA VAL A 241 -4.11 -13.34 13.26
C VAL A 241 -5.41 -13.01 12.55
N PHE A 242 -5.34 -12.48 11.34
CA PHE A 242 -6.48 -12.20 10.47
C PHE A 242 -6.09 -12.43 9.02
N GLU A 243 -7.03 -12.92 8.22
CA GLU A 243 -6.88 -13.02 6.76
C GLU A 243 -8.23 -12.80 6.08
N ALA A 244 -8.28 -11.89 5.10
CA ALA A 244 -9.43 -11.64 4.25
C ALA A 244 -9.64 -12.78 3.25
N GLU A 245 -10.88 -12.98 2.82
CA GLU A 245 -11.24 -13.99 1.82
C GLU A 245 -10.46 -13.77 0.52
N ARG A 246 -9.98 -14.87 -0.05
CA ARG A 246 -9.28 -14.83 -1.34
C ARG A 246 -10.28 -14.65 -2.49
N PHE A 247 -9.85 -13.91 -3.50
CA PHE A 247 -10.61 -13.63 -4.73
C PHE A 247 -11.92 -12.88 -4.50
N ALA A 248 -12.12 -12.29 -3.34
CA ALA A 248 -13.29 -11.49 -2.99
C ALA A 248 -12.87 -10.07 -2.61
N ALA A 249 -13.52 -9.05 -3.18
CA ALA A 249 -13.35 -7.67 -2.70
C ALA A 249 -14.06 -7.49 -1.35
N GLY A 250 -13.46 -6.68 -0.47
CA GLY A 250 -14.05 -6.43 0.85
C GLY A 250 -13.26 -5.42 1.67
N THR A 251 -13.90 -4.96 2.76
CA THR A 251 -13.28 -4.08 3.76
C THR A 251 -13.40 -4.69 5.14
N HIS A 252 -12.30 -4.71 5.88
CA HIS A 252 -12.22 -5.32 7.20
C HIS A 252 -11.54 -4.37 8.18
N THR A 253 -12.19 -4.06 9.28
CA THR A 253 -11.66 -3.14 10.31
C THR A 253 -11.16 -3.93 11.51
N LEU A 254 -9.87 -3.76 11.83
CA LEU A 254 -9.17 -4.41 12.92
C LEU A 254 -8.73 -3.38 13.97
N ALA A 255 -8.52 -3.81 15.21
CA ALA A 255 -8.01 -3.00 16.32
C ALA A 255 -6.59 -3.45 16.70
N PHE A 256 -5.68 -2.47 16.93
CA PHE A 256 -4.27 -2.65 17.29
C PHE A 256 -3.87 -1.84 18.51
#